data_e7a37dfeb97bef308ca2b73d0f17c0ac
#
_entry.id   e7a37dfeb97bef308ca2b73d0f17c0ac
#
_cell.length_a   1.000
_cell.length_b   1.000
_cell.length_c   1.000
_cell.angle_alpha   90.00
_cell.angle_beta   90.00
_cell.angle_gamma   90.00
#
_symmetry.space_group_name_H-M   'P 1'
#
loop_
_entity.id
_entity.type
_entity.pdbx_description
1 polymer ?
#
loop_
_entity_poly.entity_id
_entity_poly.type
_entity_poly.pdbx_seq_one_letter_code
_entity_poly.pdbx_strand_id
1 'polypeptide(L)'
;MTIATAAIGCLTSSESLFAAAPNVTYTASGTFGAVKSGADLFKLQGQPFSISVVASEAAVAKSHGPAWAGYSALKMTGTVQSGLLPTPIAISNSSTSIELATGNPSYDVFELYSPVKVIGLTLTITANIDLPKTALTNDHILPFASVKLPVTATMSYSDTTNTTVLYLTGTLVATVPGGAPANSDVVLHGEGARSITAHGDGTQSVRSIGAAPVDAGASADVVALEFYAAGVRDGSAIEVRIGGQSVPVLYAGPAERFAGLDQISVQLPRSLAGSGDADVLLTVDGQTAEPVRIQIQ
;
A
#
# COMPACT_ATOMS: atom_id res chain seq x y z
N MET A 1 23.85 52.33 -40.52
CA MET A 1 23.03 51.17 -40.92
C MET A 1 23.48 49.98 -40.06
N THR A 2 22.85 49.83 -38.90
CA THR A 2 23.29 48.86 -37.87
C THR A 2 22.25 47.72 -37.88
N ILE A 3 22.72 46.56 -38.20
CA ILE A 3 21.89 45.31 -38.25
C ILE A 3 21.79 44.76 -36.83
N ALA A 4 20.58 44.74 -36.29
CA ALA A 4 20.29 44.09 -35.01
C ALA A 4 20.19 42.60 -35.20
N THR A 5 21.06 41.83 -34.55
CA THR A 5 21.03 40.37 -34.49
C THR A 5 20.02 39.97 -33.41
N ALA A 6 18.90 39.39 -33.84
CA ALA A 6 17.94 38.80 -32.91
C ALA A 6 18.49 37.47 -32.36
N ALA A 7 18.69 37.39 -31.08
CA ALA A 7 19.01 36.16 -30.38
C ALA A 7 17.76 35.30 -30.31
N ILE A 8 17.79 34.17 -30.99
CA ILE A 8 16.77 33.09 -30.84
C ILE A 8 17.01 32.42 -29.48
N GLY A 9 16.13 32.71 -28.53
CA GLY A 9 16.10 32.01 -27.25
C GLY A 9 15.78 30.54 -27.45
N CYS A 10 16.73 29.70 -27.11
CA CYS A 10 16.51 28.25 -26.98
C CYS A 10 15.47 28.02 -25.88
N LEU A 11 14.26 27.62 -26.30
CA LEU A 11 13.27 27.06 -25.38
C LEU A 11 13.83 25.74 -24.89
N THR A 12 14.44 25.76 -23.71
CA THR A 12 14.68 24.52 -22.98
C THR A 12 13.32 23.93 -22.63
N SER A 13 12.96 22.84 -23.32
CA SER A 13 11.88 21.97 -22.93
C SER A 13 12.11 21.60 -21.46
N SER A 14 11.23 22.07 -20.58
CA SER A 14 11.10 21.50 -19.25
C SER A 14 10.68 20.05 -19.43
N GLU A 15 11.64 19.13 -19.44
CA GLU A 15 11.35 17.75 -19.13
C GLU A 15 10.69 17.75 -17.76
N SER A 16 9.38 17.49 -17.75
CA SER A 16 8.67 17.17 -16.53
C SER A 16 9.38 15.92 -15.99
N LEU A 17 10.17 16.08 -14.93
CA LEU A 17 10.61 14.98 -14.11
C LEU A 17 9.32 14.33 -13.55
N PHE A 18 8.78 13.35 -14.26
CA PHE A 18 7.91 12.40 -13.63
C PHE A 18 8.79 11.73 -12.56
N ALA A 19 8.51 12.01 -11.30
CA ALA A 19 9.11 11.26 -10.22
C ALA A 19 8.87 9.78 -10.53
N ALA A 20 9.94 8.99 -10.55
CA ALA A 20 9.79 7.55 -10.74
C ALA A 20 8.80 7.05 -9.68
N ALA A 21 7.84 6.23 -10.09
CA ALA A 21 6.89 5.65 -9.16
C ALA A 21 7.65 4.99 -8.00
N PRO A 22 7.20 5.19 -6.76
CA PRO A 22 7.92 4.72 -5.59
C PRO A 22 8.05 3.19 -5.62
N ASN A 23 9.03 2.68 -4.90
CA ASN A 23 9.15 1.24 -4.68
C ASN A 23 8.26 0.85 -3.49
N VAL A 24 7.63 -0.30 -3.57
CA VAL A 24 6.94 -0.94 -2.44
C VAL A 24 7.88 -1.96 -1.81
N THR A 25 8.03 -1.92 -0.50
CA THR A 25 8.79 -2.90 0.26
C THR A 25 7.83 -3.76 1.08
N TYR A 26 7.75 -5.04 0.75
CA TYR A 26 7.03 -6.04 1.54
C TYR A 26 7.99 -6.64 2.56
N THR A 27 7.69 -6.50 3.84
CA THR A 27 8.48 -7.08 4.92
C THR A 27 7.65 -8.09 5.69
N ALA A 28 8.06 -9.35 5.63
CA ALA A 28 7.51 -10.42 6.47
C ALA A 28 8.49 -10.73 7.60
N SER A 29 8.03 -10.71 8.83
CA SER A 29 8.84 -11.06 10.01
C SER A 29 8.04 -11.82 11.05
N GLY A 30 8.71 -12.70 11.78
CA GLY A 30 8.06 -13.51 12.79
C GLY A 30 8.88 -14.75 13.16
N THR A 31 8.18 -15.84 13.42
CA THR A 31 8.76 -17.14 13.75
C THR A 31 8.23 -18.25 12.84
N PHE A 32 9.08 -19.22 12.56
CA PHE A 32 8.66 -20.46 11.92
C PHE A 32 7.85 -21.30 12.92
N GLY A 33 6.64 -21.62 12.55
CA GLY A 33 5.77 -22.52 13.30
C GLY A 33 6.11 -24.00 13.08
N ALA A 34 5.11 -24.87 13.27
CA ALA A 34 5.29 -26.31 13.09
C ALA A 34 5.64 -26.68 11.65
N VAL A 35 6.38 -27.75 11.48
CA VAL A 35 6.60 -28.36 10.17
C VAL A 35 5.28 -28.96 9.68
N LYS A 36 4.83 -28.52 8.51
CA LYS A 36 3.64 -29.03 7.83
C LYS A 36 3.95 -30.31 7.06
N SER A 37 5.09 -30.35 6.41
CA SER A 37 5.56 -31.52 5.66
C SER A 37 7.07 -31.46 5.43
N GLY A 38 7.68 -32.61 5.15
CA GLY A 38 9.12 -32.75 4.91
C GLY A 38 9.94 -32.84 6.19
N ALA A 39 11.25 -32.74 6.04
CA ALA A 39 12.21 -32.80 7.15
C ALA A 39 12.85 -31.43 7.35
N ASP A 40 12.75 -30.85 8.54
CA ASP A 40 13.37 -29.56 8.88
C ASP A 40 14.89 -29.69 9.03
N LEU A 41 15.57 -29.75 7.88
CA LEU A 41 17.00 -29.94 7.79
C LEU A 41 17.81 -28.79 8.41
N PHE A 42 17.27 -27.58 8.41
CA PHE A 42 17.92 -26.39 8.98
C PHE A 42 17.48 -26.08 10.41
N LYS A 43 16.61 -26.89 11.00
CA LYS A 43 16.06 -26.64 12.35
C LYS A 43 15.46 -25.23 12.47
N LEU A 44 14.58 -24.88 11.53
CA LEU A 44 13.93 -23.58 11.47
C LEU A 44 12.75 -23.46 12.41
N GLN A 45 12.07 -24.56 12.74
CA GLN A 45 10.90 -24.52 13.63
C GLN A 45 11.22 -23.80 14.95
N GLY A 46 10.42 -22.81 15.30
CA GLY A 46 10.58 -21.96 16.47
C GLY A 46 11.61 -20.83 16.30
N GLN A 47 12.33 -20.77 15.19
CA GLN A 47 13.35 -19.76 14.94
C GLN A 47 12.76 -18.51 14.27
N PRO A 48 13.34 -17.31 14.53
CA PRO A 48 12.89 -16.09 13.90
C PRO A 48 13.34 -15.99 12.44
N PHE A 49 12.54 -15.24 11.67
CA PHE A 49 12.87 -14.84 10.30
C PHE A 49 12.51 -13.37 10.05
N SER A 50 13.19 -12.76 9.09
CA SER A 50 12.81 -11.47 8.51
C SER A 50 13.18 -11.46 7.05
N ILE A 51 12.24 -11.18 6.17
CA ILE A 51 12.40 -11.14 4.72
C ILE A 51 11.80 -9.85 4.20
N SER A 52 12.57 -9.11 3.41
CA SER A 52 12.11 -7.89 2.73
C SER A 52 12.24 -8.07 1.23
N VAL A 53 11.18 -7.74 0.51
CA VAL A 53 11.10 -7.79 -0.95
C VAL A 53 10.74 -6.40 -1.47
N VAL A 54 11.56 -5.86 -2.34
CA VAL A 54 11.35 -4.54 -2.95
C VAL A 54 10.83 -4.74 -4.37
N ALA A 55 9.71 -4.12 -4.68
CA ALA A 55 9.12 -4.08 -6.01
C ALA A 55 8.82 -2.64 -6.43
N SER A 56 8.82 -2.35 -7.72
CA SER A 56 8.41 -1.04 -8.24
C SER A 56 6.89 -0.99 -8.32
N GLU A 57 6.27 0.07 -7.81
CA GLU A 57 4.84 0.32 -7.98
C GLU A 57 4.45 0.48 -9.45
N ALA A 58 5.37 0.96 -10.29
CA ALA A 58 5.21 1.01 -11.75
C ALA A 58 5.52 -0.32 -12.46
N ALA A 59 5.75 -1.41 -11.71
CA ALA A 59 6.06 -2.69 -12.33
C ALA A 59 4.90 -3.16 -13.21
N VAL A 60 5.21 -3.53 -14.44
CA VAL A 60 4.26 -4.16 -15.34
C VAL A 60 4.25 -5.66 -15.04
N ALA A 61 3.05 -6.22 -14.92
CA ALA A 61 2.90 -7.65 -14.74
C ALA A 61 3.55 -8.43 -15.88
N LYS A 62 4.42 -9.38 -15.56
CA LYS A 62 5.05 -10.28 -16.55
C LYS A 62 4.07 -11.33 -17.06
N SER A 63 3.15 -11.70 -16.20
CA SER A 63 2.09 -12.66 -16.48
C SER A 63 0.87 -12.26 -15.67
N HIS A 64 -0.30 -12.39 -16.25
CA HIS A 64 -1.55 -12.07 -15.57
C HIS A 64 -2.70 -12.93 -16.08
N GLY A 65 -3.70 -13.11 -15.23
CA GLY A 65 -4.99 -13.70 -15.52
C GLY A 65 -6.11 -12.80 -15.02
N PRO A 66 -7.38 -13.24 -15.10
CA PRO A 66 -8.52 -12.44 -14.68
C PRO A 66 -8.53 -12.04 -13.19
N ALA A 67 -7.75 -12.73 -12.36
CA ALA A 67 -7.77 -12.54 -10.92
C ALA A 67 -6.38 -12.72 -10.29
N TRP A 68 -5.31 -12.64 -11.07
CA TRP A 68 -3.95 -12.74 -10.57
C TRP A 68 -2.96 -12.03 -11.49
N ALA A 69 -1.83 -11.58 -10.93
CA ALA A 69 -0.73 -10.98 -11.65
C ALA A 69 0.61 -11.33 -11.01
N GLY A 70 1.58 -11.66 -11.85
CA GLY A 70 2.95 -11.99 -11.45
C GLY A 70 3.95 -10.88 -11.83
N TYR A 71 4.79 -10.49 -10.88
CA TYR A 71 5.77 -9.41 -11.00
C TYR A 71 7.17 -9.87 -10.71
N SER A 72 8.16 -9.18 -11.25
CA SER A 72 9.55 -9.29 -10.78
C SER A 72 9.80 -8.31 -9.66
N ALA A 73 10.34 -8.81 -8.56
CA ALA A 73 10.92 -7.97 -7.53
C ALA A 73 12.28 -7.41 -7.98
N LEU A 74 12.60 -6.20 -7.52
CA LEU A 74 13.90 -5.57 -7.74
C LEU A 74 14.98 -6.25 -6.89
N LYS A 75 14.63 -6.62 -5.66
CA LYS A 75 15.54 -7.22 -4.70
C LYS A 75 14.77 -7.94 -3.59
N MET A 76 15.32 -9.06 -3.13
CA MET A 76 14.95 -9.69 -1.86
C MET A 76 16.17 -9.72 -0.95
N THR A 77 15.96 -9.39 0.32
CA THR A 77 16.96 -9.53 1.38
C THR A 77 16.29 -10.06 2.63
N GLY A 78 17.04 -10.69 3.50
CA GLY A 78 16.48 -11.16 4.77
C GLY A 78 17.47 -11.91 5.61
N THR A 79 16.99 -12.35 6.76
CA THR A 79 17.71 -13.23 7.69
C THR A 79 16.80 -14.33 8.16
N VAL A 80 17.35 -15.51 8.26
CA VAL A 80 16.67 -16.69 8.80
C VAL A 80 17.58 -17.27 9.88
N GLN A 81 17.11 -17.37 11.10
CA GLN A 81 17.84 -18.07 12.15
C GLN A 81 17.70 -19.58 11.95
N SER A 82 18.80 -20.29 12.01
CA SER A 82 18.83 -21.75 12.03
C SER A 82 19.15 -22.25 13.45
N GLY A 83 18.48 -23.29 13.89
CA GLY A 83 18.86 -23.94 15.16
C GLY A 83 20.20 -24.68 15.13
N LEU A 84 20.81 -24.78 13.94
CA LEU A 84 22.12 -25.43 13.77
C LEU A 84 23.29 -24.44 13.76
N LEU A 85 23.04 -23.16 13.51
CA LEU A 85 24.08 -22.15 13.32
C LEU A 85 23.98 -21.07 14.39
N PRO A 86 25.13 -20.58 14.91
CA PRO A 86 25.16 -19.54 15.94
C PRO A 86 24.76 -18.16 15.39
N THR A 87 24.85 -17.96 14.07
CA THR A 87 24.52 -16.69 13.40
C THR A 87 23.39 -16.88 12.41
N PRO A 88 22.53 -15.87 12.22
CA PRO A 88 21.48 -15.91 11.21
C PRO A 88 22.07 -16.14 9.81
N ILE A 89 21.34 -16.88 9.01
CA ILE A 89 21.62 -17.07 7.58
C ILE A 89 21.12 -15.82 6.85
N ALA A 90 22.02 -15.10 6.19
CA ALA A 90 21.64 -13.98 5.34
C ALA A 90 21.12 -14.51 3.99
N ILE A 91 19.99 -13.95 3.55
CA ILE A 91 19.36 -14.24 2.27
C ILE A 91 19.44 -12.99 1.41
N SER A 92 19.86 -13.13 0.15
CA SER A 92 19.83 -12.05 -0.82
C SER A 92 19.62 -12.62 -2.24
N ASN A 93 18.69 -12.04 -2.97
CA ASN A 93 18.41 -12.44 -4.35
C ASN A 93 17.83 -11.28 -5.18
N SER A 94 18.21 -11.22 -6.47
CA SER A 94 17.66 -10.29 -7.45
C SER A 94 16.73 -10.97 -8.48
N SER A 95 16.50 -12.28 -8.35
CA SER A 95 15.64 -13.07 -9.26
C SER A 95 14.41 -13.59 -8.52
N THR A 96 13.75 -12.69 -7.79
CA THR A 96 12.55 -12.99 -7.02
C THR A 96 11.30 -12.59 -7.81
N SER A 97 10.26 -13.40 -7.77
CA SER A 97 8.95 -13.06 -8.28
C SER A 97 7.92 -12.95 -7.15
N ILE A 98 6.94 -12.09 -7.38
CA ILE A 98 5.79 -11.89 -6.52
C ILE A 98 4.56 -12.23 -7.36
N GLU A 99 3.64 -13.00 -6.81
CA GLU A 99 2.33 -13.19 -7.38
C GLU A 99 1.28 -12.65 -6.40
N LEU A 100 0.36 -11.85 -6.93
CA LEU A 100 -0.80 -11.32 -6.23
C LEU A 100 -2.05 -11.91 -6.86
N ALA A 101 -2.94 -12.50 -6.06
CA ALA A 101 -4.15 -13.11 -6.57
C ALA A 101 -5.39 -12.76 -5.73
N THR A 102 -6.49 -12.42 -6.41
CA THR A 102 -7.78 -12.03 -5.82
C THR A 102 -8.91 -13.00 -6.12
N GLY A 103 -8.62 -14.10 -6.83
CA GLY A 103 -9.62 -15.04 -7.35
C GLY A 103 -10.29 -15.94 -6.31
N ASN A 104 -9.73 -16.09 -5.11
CA ASN A 104 -10.35 -16.88 -4.07
C ASN A 104 -11.50 -16.08 -3.41
N PRO A 105 -12.69 -16.69 -3.17
CA PRO A 105 -13.81 -15.98 -2.56
C PRO A 105 -13.60 -15.60 -1.09
N SER A 106 -12.68 -16.26 -0.39
CA SER A 106 -12.50 -16.13 1.06
C SER A 106 -11.26 -15.33 1.47
N TYR A 107 -10.25 -15.24 0.61
CA TYR A 107 -8.99 -14.55 0.89
C TYR A 107 -8.33 -14.10 -0.41
N ASP A 108 -7.42 -13.14 -0.29
CA ASP A 108 -6.46 -12.77 -1.32
C ASP A 108 -5.14 -13.51 -1.07
N VAL A 109 -4.25 -13.57 -2.05
CA VAL A 109 -2.99 -14.30 -1.93
C VAL A 109 -1.82 -13.39 -2.25
N PHE A 110 -0.80 -13.44 -1.41
CA PHE A 110 0.54 -12.97 -1.70
C PHE A 110 1.46 -14.19 -1.77
N GLU A 111 2.05 -14.41 -2.93
CA GLU A 111 3.03 -15.47 -3.11
C GLU A 111 4.39 -14.87 -3.47
N LEU A 112 5.42 -15.37 -2.81
CA LEU A 112 6.82 -15.06 -3.09
C LEU A 112 7.50 -16.31 -3.59
N TYR A 113 8.20 -16.19 -4.72
CA TYR A 113 9.04 -17.26 -5.25
C TYR A 113 10.47 -16.74 -5.46
N SER A 114 11.43 -17.42 -4.86
CA SER A 114 12.82 -16.98 -4.91
C SER A 114 13.80 -18.16 -4.88
N PRO A 115 14.61 -18.38 -5.93
CA PRO A 115 15.76 -19.26 -5.83
C PRO A 115 16.87 -18.54 -5.05
N VAL A 116 17.32 -19.11 -3.95
CA VAL A 116 18.30 -18.52 -3.01
C VAL A 116 19.48 -19.44 -2.85
N LYS A 117 20.71 -18.90 -2.76
CA LYS A 117 21.90 -19.65 -2.38
C LYS A 117 22.09 -19.56 -0.87
N VAL A 118 22.11 -20.70 -0.22
CA VAL A 118 22.33 -20.81 1.23
C VAL A 118 23.41 -21.85 1.46
N ILE A 119 24.53 -21.44 2.07
CA ILE A 119 25.67 -22.32 2.40
C ILE A 119 26.12 -23.17 1.20
N GLY A 120 26.19 -22.54 0.02
CA GLY A 120 26.61 -23.24 -1.22
C GLY A 120 25.52 -24.07 -1.91
N LEU A 121 24.35 -24.25 -1.29
CA LEU A 121 23.20 -24.93 -1.88
C LEU A 121 22.28 -23.90 -2.57
N THR A 122 21.68 -24.30 -3.68
CA THR A 122 20.58 -23.52 -4.28
C THR A 122 19.27 -24.06 -3.72
N LEU A 123 18.57 -23.22 -2.97
CA LEU A 123 17.24 -23.51 -2.43
C LEU A 123 16.22 -22.65 -3.17
N THR A 124 15.07 -23.22 -3.43
CA THR A 124 13.91 -22.44 -3.85
C THR A 124 13.06 -22.17 -2.63
N ILE A 125 12.88 -20.90 -2.33
CA ILE A 125 11.99 -20.44 -1.26
C ILE A 125 10.68 -20.00 -1.91
N THR A 126 9.59 -20.56 -1.46
CA THR A 126 8.23 -20.12 -1.80
C THR A 126 7.51 -19.78 -0.51
N ALA A 127 7.02 -18.57 -0.39
CA ALA A 127 6.16 -18.16 0.71
C ALA A 127 4.75 -17.91 0.18
N ASN A 128 3.77 -18.60 0.76
CA ASN A 128 2.35 -18.44 0.46
C ASN A 128 1.67 -17.83 1.67
N ILE A 129 1.07 -16.67 1.48
CA ILE A 129 0.42 -15.89 2.54
C ILE A 129 -1.01 -15.59 2.11
N ASP A 130 -1.96 -16.12 2.88
CA ASP A 130 -3.36 -15.78 2.74
C ASP A 130 -3.60 -14.43 3.41
N LEU A 131 -3.99 -13.44 2.61
CA LEU A 131 -4.34 -12.10 3.06
C LEU A 131 -5.85 -12.02 3.35
N PRO A 132 -6.30 -11.08 4.18
CA PRO A 132 -7.73 -10.76 4.25
C PRO A 132 -8.30 -10.49 2.85
N LYS A 133 -9.54 -10.94 2.58
CA LYS A 133 -10.17 -10.87 1.24
C LYS A 133 -10.19 -9.49 0.59
N THR A 134 -9.91 -8.46 1.29
CA THR A 134 -9.93 -7.09 0.79
C THR A 134 -8.58 -6.40 0.91
N ALA A 135 -7.52 -7.16 1.15
CA ALA A 135 -6.17 -6.61 1.24
C ALA A 135 -5.65 -6.12 -0.12
N LEU A 136 -6.10 -6.77 -1.21
CA LEU A 136 -5.77 -6.39 -2.57
C LEU A 136 -7.02 -5.81 -3.24
N THR A 137 -6.96 -4.56 -3.66
CA THR A 137 -8.06 -3.90 -4.38
C THR A 137 -8.05 -4.19 -5.87
N ASN A 138 -6.92 -4.65 -6.38
CA ASN A 138 -6.67 -5.04 -7.76
C ASN A 138 -5.44 -5.97 -7.81
N ASP A 139 -5.00 -6.31 -9.00
CA ASP A 139 -3.84 -7.16 -9.29
C ASP A 139 -2.52 -6.37 -9.42
N HIS A 140 -2.45 -5.13 -8.99
CA HIS A 140 -1.23 -4.33 -9.01
C HIS A 140 -0.43 -4.46 -7.72
N ILE A 141 0.89 -4.18 -7.83
CA ILE A 141 1.75 -4.03 -6.65
C ILE A 141 1.31 -2.77 -5.89
N LEU A 142 0.81 -2.98 -4.68
CA LEU A 142 0.26 -1.92 -3.85
C LEU A 142 0.79 -2.01 -2.43
N PRO A 143 0.99 -0.87 -1.75
CA PRO A 143 1.09 -0.88 -0.30
C PRO A 143 -0.25 -1.33 0.29
N PHE A 144 -0.20 -2.16 1.31
CA PHE A 144 -1.37 -2.57 2.07
C PHE A 144 -1.09 -2.53 3.58
N ALA A 145 -2.15 -2.44 4.37
CA ALA A 145 -2.04 -2.39 5.82
C ALA A 145 -1.33 -3.64 6.38
N SER A 146 -0.75 -3.51 7.57
CA SER A 146 -0.11 -4.61 8.28
C SER A 146 -1.06 -5.80 8.43
N VAL A 147 -0.60 -6.97 8.01
CA VAL A 147 -1.36 -8.21 8.08
C VAL A 147 -0.70 -9.15 9.08
N LYS A 148 -1.46 -9.58 10.09
CA LYS A 148 -1.02 -10.63 10.99
C LYS A 148 -0.99 -11.95 10.23
N LEU A 149 0.18 -12.60 10.16
CA LEU A 149 0.32 -13.88 9.47
C LEU A 149 -0.43 -14.97 10.25
N PRO A 150 -1.42 -15.61 9.61
CA PRO A 150 -2.17 -16.70 10.20
C PRO A 150 -1.34 -17.99 10.23
N VAL A 151 -1.82 -18.98 10.98
CA VAL A 151 -1.22 -20.33 11.03
C VAL A 151 -1.21 -21.01 9.64
N THR A 152 -2.06 -20.58 8.72
CA THR A 152 -2.11 -21.05 7.33
C THR A 152 -1.04 -20.47 6.42
N ALA A 153 -0.41 -19.33 6.80
CA ALA A 153 0.73 -18.81 6.05
C ALA A 153 1.87 -19.82 6.12
N THR A 154 2.48 -20.11 4.98
CA THR A 154 3.53 -21.13 4.89
C THR A 154 4.74 -20.63 4.13
N MET A 155 5.92 -21.11 4.53
CA MET A 155 7.13 -21.03 3.72
C MET A 155 7.59 -22.44 3.41
N SER A 156 7.98 -22.68 2.18
CA SER A 156 8.67 -23.89 1.77
C SER A 156 10.07 -23.59 1.31
N TYR A 157 10.97 -24.50 1.56
CA TYR A 157 12.26 -24.54 0.88
C TYR A 157 12.48 -25.93 0.29
N SER A 158 13.07 -25.98 -0.89
CA SER A 158 13.36 -27.23 -1.58
C SER A 158 14.77 -27.21 -2.14
N ASP A 159 15.40 -28.36 -2.08
CA ASP A 159 16.55 -28.73 -2.89
C ASP A 159 16.13 -29.72 -4.00
N THR A 160 17.09 -30.39 -4.62
CA THR A 160 16.80 -31.37 -5.70
C THR A 160 16.10 -32.63 -5.21
N THR A 161 16.01 -32.89 -3.91
CA THR A 161 15.57 -34.16 -3.33
C THR A 161 14.47 -34.02 -2.30
N ASN A 162 14.40 -32.87 -1.61
CA ASN A 162 13.49 -32.65 -0.49
C ASN A 162 12.77 -31.33 -0.58
N THR A 163 11.51 -31.31 -0.16
CA THR A 163 10.73 -30.10 0.07
C THR A 163 10.23 -30.09 1.51
N THR A 164 10.58 -29.06 2.24
CA THR A 164 10.09 -28.82 3.61
C THR A 164 9.15 -27.64 3.61
N VAL A 165 8.02 -27.78 4.26
CA VAL A 165 7.02 -26.73 4.43
C VAL A 165 6.83 -26.44 5.92
N LEU A 166 6.94 -25.18 6.31
CA LEU A 166 6.70 -24.71 7.66
C LEU A 166 5.58 -23.66 7.67
N TYR A 167 4.83 -23.62 8.74
CA TYR A 167 3.91 -22.53 8.99
C TYR A 167 4.67 -21.25 9.36
N LEU A 168 4.09 -20.10 9.07
CA LEU A 168 4.60 -18.78 9.44
C LEU A 168 3.66 -18.11 10.43
N THR A 169 4.20 -17.53 11.48
CA THR A 169 3.50 -16.65 12.40
C THR A 169 4.27 -15.35 12.55
N GLY A 170 3.58 -14.21 12.54
CA GLY A 170 4.24 -12.91 12.58
C GLY A 170 3.40 -11.85 11.88
N THR A 171 4.06 -10.96 11.14
CA THR A 171 3.41 -9.90 10.38
C THR A 171 3.99 -9.77 8.98
N LEU A 172 3.15 -9.41 8.02
CA LEU A 172 3.54 -8.94 6.69
C LEU A 172 3.12 -7.47 6.58
N VAL A 173 4.06 -6.62 6.22
CA VAL A 173 3.85 -5.17 6.06
C VAL A 173 4.33 -4.74 4.70
N ALA A 174 3.55 -3.91 4.01
CA ALA A 174 3.95 -3.29 2.75
C ALA A 174 4.17 -1.79 2.96
N THR A 175 5.36 -1.29 2.63
CA THR A 175 5.75 0.11 2.83
C THR A 175 6.30 0.74 1.57
N VAL A 176 6.13 2.06 1.43
CA VAL A 176 6.73 2.87 0.37
C VAL A 176 7.91 3.63 0.97
N PRO A 177 9.13 3.59 0.37
CA PRO A 177 10.27 4.35 0.84
C PRO A 177 10.00 5.86 0.76
N GLY A 178 10.25 6.57 1.84
CA GLY A 178 9.99 8.01 1.96
C GLY A 178 8.68 8.35 2.65
N GLY A 179 7.76 7.41 2.77
CA GLY A 179 6.70 7.44 3.78
C GLY A 179 7.30 7.26 5.17
N ALA A 180 6.74 7.89 6.18
CA ALA A 180 7.05 7.56 7.57
C ALA A 180 6.96 6.04 7.76
N PRO A 181 7.77 5.42 8.64
CA PRO A 181 7.70 3.98 8.86
C PRO A 181 6.24 3.61 9.07
N ALA A 182 5.79 2.55 8.38
CA ALA A 182 4.39 2.09 8.42
C ALA A 182 4.04 1.52 9.81
N ASN A 183 4.15 2.38 10.78
CA ASN A 183 3.46 2.32 12.06
C ASN A 183 2.34 3.37 12.08
N SER A 184 2.11 4.06 10.95
CA SER A 184 0.86 4.79 10.76
C SER A 184 -0.07 3.84 10.00
N ASP A 185 -0.89 3.14 10.73
CA ASP A 185 -2.06 2.42 10.20
C ASP A 185 -3.05 3.37 9.51
N VAL A 186 -2.67 4.64 9.32
CA VAL A 186 -3.51 5.71 8.80
C VAL A 186 -3.09 6.06 7.38
N VAL A 187 -3.96 5.76 6.42
CA VAL A 187 -3.79 6.10 5.01
C VAL A 187 -5.02 6.85 4.53
N LEU A 188 -4.82 7.88 3.72
CA LEU A 188 -5.89 8.62 3.05
C LEU A 188 -5.75 8.45 1.53
N HIS A 189 -6.82 8.02 0.87
CA HIS A 189 -6.85 7.80 -0.57
C HIS A 189 -7.61 8.91 -1.28
N GLY A 190 -6.96 9.54 -2.27
CA GLY A 190 -7.61 10.51 -3.16
C GLY A 190 -8.40 9.83 -4.29
N GLU A 191 -8.02 8.61 -4.68
CA GLU A 191 -8.73 7.86 -5.70
C GLU A 191 -10.11 7.42 -5.19
N GLY A 192 -11.14 7.62 -6.02
CA GLY A 192 -12.52 7.33 -5.66
C GLY A 192 -13.15 8.35 -4.71
N ALA A 193 -12.40 9.37 -4.27
CA ALA A 193 -12.94 10.44 -3.45
C ALA A 193 -14.02 11.22 -4.18
N ARG A 194 -15.02 11.69 -3.45
CA ARG A 194 -16.16 12.39 -4.02
C ARG A 194 -16.63 13.55 -3.15
N SER A 195 -17.22 14.56 -3.79
CA SER A 195 -17.99 15.60 -3.13
C SER A 195 -19.47 15.27 -3.20
N ILE A 196 -20.18 15.48 -2.11
CA ILE A 196 -21.63 15.31 -1.97
C ILE A 196 -22.18 16.67 -1.57
N THR A 197 -22.98 17.26 -2.43
CA THR A 197 -23.63 18.54 -2.14
C THR A 197 -25.10 18.28 -1.80
N ALA A 198 -25.50 18.62 -0.57
CA ALA A 198 -26.89 18.68 -0.17
C ALA A 198 -27.41 20.11 -0.45
N HIS A 199 -28.34 20.23 -1.40
CA HIS A 199 -28.88 21.51 -1.81
C HIS A 199 -29.98 22.00 -0.87
N GLY A 200 -30.14 23.32 -0.78
CA GLY A 200 -31.17 23.95 0.04
C GLY A 200 -32.63 23.57 -0.31
N ASP A 201 -32.85 22.98 -1.49
CA ASP A 201 -34.16 22.44 -1.95
C ASP A 201 -34.38 20.96 -1.55
N GLY A 202 -33.43 20.36 -0.84
CA GLY A 202 -33.48 18.97 -0.39
C GLY A 202 -32.96 17.95 -1.42
N THR A 203 -32.52 18.39 -2.59
CA THR A 203 -31.83 17.49 -3.54
C THR A 203 -30.37 17.27 -3.22
N GLN A 204 -29.77 16.23 -3.78
CA GLN A 204 -28.34 15.95 -3.61
C GLN A 204 -27.66 15.76 -4.96
N SER A 205 -26.42 16.20 -5.05
CA SER A 205 -25.53 15.92 -6.19
C SER A 205 -24.20 15.31 -5.71
N VAL A 206 -23.67 14.38 -6.51
CA VAL A 206 -22.40 13.70 -6.22
C VAL A 206 -21.45 13.88 -7.39
N ARG A 207 -20.20 14.26 -7.12
CA ARG A 207 -19.15 14.44 -8.13
C ARG A 207 -17.85 13.79 -7.65
N SER A 208 -17.09 13.20 -8.57
CA SER A 208 -15.76 12.69 -8.28
C SER A 208 -14.78 13.84 -8.07
N ILE A 209 -13.99 13.79 -7.01
CA ILE A 209 -12.87 14.70 -6.77
C ILE A 209 -11.74 14.33 -7.74
N GLY A 210 -11.08 15.35 -8.30
CA GLY A 210 -10.01 15.17 -9.30
C GLY A 210 -10.47 15.28 -10.76
N ALA A 211 -11.76 15.08 -11.05
CA ALA A 211 -12.31 15.32 -12.40
C ALA A 211 -12.54 16.81 -12.70
N ALA A 212 -12.82 17.60 -11.67
CA ALA A 212 -13.00 19.06 -11.71
C ALA A 212 -12.75 19.62 -10.30
N PRO A 213 -12.50 20.94 -10.17
CA PRO A 213 -12.44 21.59 -8.87
C PRO A 213 -13.69 21.34 -8.05
N VAL A 214 -13.52 21.17 -6.75
CA VAL A 214 -14.63 21.03 -5.80
C VAL A 214 -15.31 22.38 -5.63
N ASP A 215 -16.62 22.42 -5.87
CA ASP A 215 -17.45 23.59 -5.63
C ASP A 215 -17.91 23.62 -4.18
N ALA A 216 -17.69 24.74 -3.48
CA ALA A 216 -18.15 24.92 -2.11
C ALA A 216 -19.68 25.13 -2.02
N GLY A 217 -20.39 25.14 -3.13
CA GLY A 217 -21.84 25.21 -3.24
C GLY A 217 -22.44 26.60 -3.04
N ALA A 218 -23.75 26.73 -3.28
CA ALA A 218 -24.51 27.96 -3.01
C ALA A 218 -24.69 28.22 -1.51
N SER A 219 -25.13 29.39 -1.07
CA SER A 219 -25.19 29.77 0.36
C SER A 219 -26.07 28.87 1.22
N ALA A 220 -27.07 28.20 0.66
CA ALA A 220 -27.94 27.27 1.33
C ALA A 220 -27.46 25.80 1.27
N ASP A 221 -26.40 25.52 0.52
CA ASP A 221 -25.92 24.17 0.33
C ASP A 221 -24.93 23.75 1.42
N VAL A 222 -24.84 22.46 1.70
CA VAL A 222 -23.82 21.84 2.53
C VAL A 222 -23.02 20.88 1.67
N VAL A 223 -21.71 21.07 1.62
CA VAL A 223 -20.82 20.21 0.84
C VAL A 223 -20.04 19.30 1.81
N ALA A 224 -20.14 18.01 1.61
CA ALA A 224 -19.33 17.01 2.25
C ALA A 224 -18.30 16.44 1.27
N LEU A 225 -17.09 16.19 1.75
CA LEU A 225 -16.07 15.45 1.02
C LEU A 225 -15.94 14.07 1.64
N GLU A 226 -15.96 13.07 0.81
CA GLU A 226 -15.82 11.67 1.21
C GLU A 226 -14.55 11.10 0.61
N PHE A 227 -13.69 10.56 1.46
CA PHE A 227 -12.45 9.90 1.11
C PHE A 227 -12.45 8.46 1.64
N TYR A 228 -11.71 7.59 0.99
CA TYR A 228 -11.41 6.28 1.53
C TYR A 228 -10.11 6.33 2.30
N ALA A 229 -9.99 5.50 3.32
CA ALA A 229 -8.88 5.51 4.24
C ALA A 229 -8.60 4.10 4.78
N ALA A 230 -7.51 3.97 5.51
CA ALA A 230 -7.23 2.82 6.37
C ALA A 230 -6.79 3.32 7.75
N GLY A 231 -7.01 2.51 8.80
CA GLY A 231 -6.60 2.82 10.17
C GLY A 231 -7.46 3.87 10.88
N VAL A 232 -8.68 4.10 10.41
CA VAL A 232 -9.58 5.13 10.96
C VAL A 232 -10.60 4.55 11.93
N ARG A 233 -11.15 3.35 11.63
CA ARG A 233 -12.27 2.75 12.36
C ARG A 233 -12.02 2.50 13.84
N ASP A 234 -10.76 2.26 14.22
CA ASP A 234 -10.33 1.96 15.58
C ASP A 234 -9.70 3.18 16.28
N GLY A 235 -9.61 4.32 15.57
CA GLY A 235 -9.04 5.56 16.08
C GLY A 235 -9.94 6.26 17.10
N SER A 236 -9.32 6.82 18.14
CA SER A 236 -10.00 7.55 19.23
C SER A 236 -10.02 9.06 19.02
N ALA A 237 -8.98 9.61 18.41
CA ALA A 237 -8.83 11.04 18.12
C ALA A 237 -8.60 11.23 16.63
N ILE A 238 -9.61 11.71 15.91
CA ILE A 238 -9.57 11.90 14.46
C ILE A 238 -9.66 13.38 14.15
N GLU A 239 -8.66 13.91 13.45
CA GLU A 239 -8.60 15.28 12.96
C GLU A 239 -8.40 15.29 11.46
N VAL A 240 -9.15 16.14 10.76
CA VAL A 240 -8.93 16.42 9.34
C VAL A 240 -8.68 17.92 9.14
N ARG A 241 -7.66 18.24 8.33
CA ARG A 241 -7.37 19.60 7.92
C ARG A 241 -7.41 19.71 6.41
N ILE A 242 -7.98 20.80 5.89
CA ILE A 242 -7.99 21.12 4.46
C ILE A 242 -7.38 22.52 4.30
N GLY A 243 -6.33 22.64 3.50
CA GLY A 243 -5.61 23.91 3.32
C GLY A 243 -5.11 24.48 4.65
N GLY A 244 -4.76 23.61 5.61
CA GLY A 244 -4.32 23.99 6.96
C GLY A 244 -5.45 24.29 7.96
N GLN A 245 -6.69 24.42 7.51
CA GLN A 245 -7.85 24.66 8.38
C GLN A 245 -8.44 23.34 8.89
N SER A 246 -8.66 23.20 10.20
CA SER A 246 -9.39 22.05 10.78
C SER A 246 -10.85 22.07 10.33
N VAL A 247 -11.37 20.92 9.90
CA VAL A 247 -12.72 20.78 9.36
C VAL A 247 -13.54 19.76 10.16
N PRO A 248 -14.88 19.93 10.23
CA PRO A 248 -15.74 18.98 10.95
C PRO A 248 -15.70 17.60 10.28
N VAL A 249 -15.42 16.56 11.07
CA VAL A 249 -15.57 15.17 10.66
C VAL A 249 -17.02 14.76 10.86
N LEU A 250 -17.67 14.35 9.79
CA LEU A 250 -19.08 13.92 9.78
C LEU A 250 -19.21 12.42 10.00
N TYR A 251 -18.23 11.66 9.48
CA TYR A 251 -18.17 10.21 9.63
C TYR A 251 -16.71 9.75 9.57
N ALA A 252 -16.38 8.78 10.39
CA ALA A 252 -15.11 8.07 10.36
C ALA A 252 -15.37 6.62 10.78
N GLY A 253 -15.09 5.66 9.92
CA GLY A 253 -15.37 4.26 10.20
C GLY A 253 -15.36 3.39 8.95
N PRO A 254 -15.89 2.16 9.02
CA PRO A 254 -15.91 1.24 7.89
C PRO A 254 -16.64 1.82 6.67
N ALA A 255 -16.05 1.67 5.48
CA ALA A 255 -16.69 2.09 4.24
C ALA A 255 -17.79 1.09 3.84
N GLU A 256 -19.04 1.56 3.69
CA GLU A 256 -20.17 0.67 3.31
C GLU A 256 -20.00 0.07 1.93
N ARG A 257 -19.37 0.80 0.99
CA ARG A 257 -19.26 0.41 -0.42
C ARG A 257 -18.02 -0.44 -0.72
N PHE A 258 -17.01 -0.40 0.12
CA PHE A 258 -15.73 -1.09 -0.09
C PHE A 258 -15.33 -1.80 1.20
N ALA A 259 -15.68 -3.09 1.26
CA ALA A 259 -15.32 -3.91 2.41
C ALA A 259 -13.80 -3.90 2.63
N GLY A 260 -13.39 -3.66 3.87
CA GLY A 260 -11.96 -3.59 4.24
C GLY A 260 -11.36 -2.19 4.24
N LEU A 261 -11.94 -1.23 3.52
CA LEU A 261 -11.55 0.17 3.64
C LEU A 261 -12.33 0.87 4.75
N ASP A 262 -11.73 1.95 5.23
CA ASP A 262 -12.41 2.94 6.05
C ASP A 262 -12.89 4.10 5.17
N GLN A 263 -13.85 4.84 5.68
CA GLN A 263 -14.36 6.05 5.06
C GLN A 263 -14.19 7.18 6.06
N ILE A 264 -13.73 8.32 5.55
CA ILE A 264 -13.75 9.59 6.27
C ILE A 264 -14.59 10.58 5.47
N SER A 265 -15.62 11.13 6.11
CA SER A 265 -16.44 12.16 5.50
C SER A 265 -16.29 13.44 6.32
N VAL A 266 -16.03 14.55 5.67
CA VAL A 266 -15.81 15.84 6.29
C VAL A 266 -16.68 16.91 5.66
N GLN A 267 -17.08 17.91 6.42
CA GLN A 267 -17.77 19.07 5.87
C GLN A 267 -16.74 20.04 5.28
N LEU A 268 -16.95 20.47 4.04
CA LEU A 268 -16.17 21.55 3.42
C LEU A 268 -16.66 22.91 3.94
N PRO A 269 -15.82 23.64 4.71
CA PRO A 269 -16.20 24.98 5.14
C PRO A 269 -16.23 25.95 3.97
N ARG A 270 -17.20 26.84 3.97
CA ARG A 270 -17.29 27.91 2.93
C ARG A 270 -16.11 28.86 2.91
N SER A 271 -15.41 28.98 4.02
CA SER A 271 -14.17 29.79 4.10
C SER A 271 -13.07 29.29 3.17
N LEU A 272 -13.20 28.06 2.67
CA LEU A 272 -12.27 27.47 1.70
C LEU A 272 -12.70 27.67 0.23
N ALA A 273 -13.86 28.28 -0.03
CA ALA A 273 -14.27 28.60 -1.40
C ALA A 273 -13.22 29.50 -2.09
N GLY A 274 -12.82 29.12 -3.30
CA GLY A 274 -11.82 29.85 -4.08
C GLY A 274 -10.37 29.71 -3.58
N SER A 275 -10.08 28.81 -2.63
CA SER A 275 -8.72 28.61 -2.11
C SER A 275 -7.75 27.97 -3.11
N GLY A 276 -8.24 27.44 -4.22
CA GLY A 276 -7.42 26.77 -5.23
C GLY A 276 -6.94 25.39 -4.74
N ASP A 277 -5.65 25.11 -4.94
CA ASP A 277 -5.05 23.85 -4.49
C ASP A 277 -4.95 23.81 -2.97
N ALA A 278 -5.48 22.75 -2.38
CA ALA A 278 -5.48 22.51 -0.94
C ALA A 278 -5.10 21.08 -0.62
N ASP A 279 -4.25 20.89 0.38
CA ASP A 279 -3.89 19.59 0.91
C ASP A 279 -4.92 19.16 1.96
N VAL A 280 -5.40 17.93 1.86
CA VAL A 280 -6.23 17.26 2.86
C VAL A 280 -5.32 16.39 3.72
N LEU A 281 -5.24 16.68 5.00
CA LEU A 281 -4.45 15.97 5.99
C LEU A 281 -5.37 15.24 6.95
N LEU A 282 -5.19 13.94 7.12
CA LEU A 282 -5.87 13.11 8.09
C LEU A 282 -4.90 12.74 9.20
N THR A 283 -5.27 12.99 10.44
CA THR A 283 -4.53 12.56 11.63
C THR A 283 -5.44 11.70 12.51
N VAL A 284 -4.96 10.52 12.88
CA VAL A 284 -5.65 9.59 13.78
C VAL A 284 -4.72 9.25 14.94
N ASP A 285 -5.13 9.51 16.16
CA ASP A 285 -4.35 9.26 17.40
C ASP A 285 -2.92 9.81 17.34
N GLY A 286 -2.76 10.98 16.69
CA GLY A 286 -1.47 11.66 16.51
C GLY A 286 -0.64 11.21 15.32
N GLN A 287 -1.10 10.23 14.55
CA GLN A 287 -0.47 9.77 13.31
C GLN A 287 -1.12 10.44 12.11
N THR A 288 -0.31 11.06 11.24
CA THR A 288 -0.80 11.80 10.08
C THR A 288 -0.51 11.04 8.80
N ALA A 289 -1.56 10.83 8.00
CA ALA A 289 -1.46 10.24 6.66
C ALA A 289 -0.74 11.19 5.69
N GLU A 290 -0.23 10.64 4.59
CA GLU A 290 0.21 11.45 3.45
C GLU A 290 -0.94 12.32 2.93
N PRO A 291 -0.67 13.59 2.58
CA PRO A 291 -1.72 14.51 2.14
C PRO A 291 -2.31 14.12 0.79
N VAL A 292 -3.61 14.24 0.67
CA VAL A 292 -4.30 14.19 -0.62
C VAL A 292 -4.55 15.61 -1.11
N ARG A 293 -4.08 15.94 -2.32
CA ARG A 293 -4.30 17.25 -2.93
C ARG A 293 -5.63 17.31 -3.65
N ILE A 294 -6.41 18.35 -3.38
CA ILE A 294 -7.66 18.68 -4.07
C ILE A 294 -7.63 20.12 -4.55
N GLN A 295 -8.47 20.44 -5.53
CA GLN A 295 -8.68 21.82 -6.00
C GLN A 295 -10.07 22.30 -5.59
N ILE A 296 -10.17 23.51 -5.02
CA ILE A 296 -11.42 24.10 -4.52
C ILE A 296 -11.68 25.42 -5.26
N GLN A 297 -12.87 25.58 -5.84
CA GLN A 297 -13.31 26.79 -6.53
C GLN A 297 -14.35 27.57 -5.72
#